data_588459a626af05a7aebedc09700ff836
#
_entry.id   588459a626af05a7aebedc09700ff836
#
_cell.length_a   1.000
_cell.length_b   1.000
_cell.length_c   1.000
_cell.angle_alpha   90.00
_cell.angle_beta   90.00
_cell.angle_gamma   90.00
#
_symmetry.space_group_name_H-M   'P 1'
#
loop_
_entity.id
_entity.type
_entity.pdbx_description
1 polymer ?
#
loop_
_entity_poly.entity_id
_entity_poly.type
_entity_poly.pdbx_seq_one_letter_code
_entity_poly.pdbx_strand_id
1 'polypeptide(L)'
;MNIFKKNIRITMVAIFTIVTLIYSIQNYAYANTNSTLKKTVKVGVFLSTFDDEYLSLVKQNLEDIQKENKDTVQFIFHNANGNQGSQNEAIDKALNNNFDFLVLDLVNANAEAVSGIFNKINEKNIPLIIYLDPTNALVNLIKSHNRTIIIGTDSKQSGELEGKIIVNAWNTNKENIDKNNDNTLQYILLHGETFNPTAIARTKYSIQTINSAGIKTELLALRYCNWDRECARTNTESLLLKYGNKIEAIISNNDAMAIGAIEALQKQGYFKGDKSTYIPVVGIDAIPEARELIKKGFMTGTVIQDPRQAAEAIYTVGMNMVNGNYPLAGTKYTFDETGKVIRLPYYEYKE
;
A
#
# COMPACT_ATOMS: atom_id res chain seq x y z
N MET A 1 73.52 44.66 12.31
CA MET A 1 72.41 44.12 13.16
C MET A 1 71.03 44.15 12.45
N ASN A 2 70.76 45.05 11.54
CA ASN A 2 69.38 45.17 10.86
C ASN A 2 69.17 44.12 9.77
N ILE A 3 70.14 43.69 9.00
CA ILE A 3 69.93 42.71 7.90
C ILE A 3 69.66 41.29 8.48
N PHE A 4 70.30 40.93 9.55
CA PHE A 4 70.09 39.62 10.20
C PHE A 4 68.69 39.48 10.77
N LYS A 5 68.10 40.50 11.40
CA LYS A 5 66.70 40.54 11.89
C LYS A 5 65.68 40.53 10.76
N LYS A 6 65.96 41.14 9.60
CA LYS A 6 65.12 41.16 8.42
C LYS A 6 65.02 39.77 7.81
N ASN A 7 66.18 39.06 7.69
CA ASN A 7 66.16 37.71 7.12
C ASN A 7 65.45 36.69 8.03
N ILE A 8 65.62 36.80 9.36
CA ILE A 8 64.88 35.94 10.32
C ILE A 8 63.38 36.14 10.21
N ARG A 9 62.89 37.40 10.05
CA ARG A 9 61.46 37.66 9.88
C ARG A 9 60.91 37.09 8.57
N ILE A 10 61.64 37.19 7.46
CA ILE A 10 61.24 36.66 6.16
C ILE A 10 61.20 35.12 6.25
N THR A 11 62.17 34.48 6.90
CA THR A 11 62.17 33.01 7.09
C THR A 11 61.03 32.56 7.98
N MET A 12 60.70 33.24 9.07
CA MET A 12 59.57 32.91 9.93
C MET A 12 58.23 33.05 9.20
N VAL A 13 58.05 34.09 8.39
CA VAL A 13 56.83 34.26 7.58
C VAL A 13 56.70 33.16 6.54
N ALA A 14 57.77 32.80 5.88
CA ALA A 14 57.79 31.70 4.91
C ALA A 14 57.48 30.34 5.56
N ILE A 15 58.01 30.03 6.75
CA ILE A 15 57.70 28.82 7.50
C ILE A 15 56.21 28.82 7.93
N PHE A 16 55.69 29.96 8.41
CA PHE A 16 54.29 30.07 8.83
C PHE A 16 53.32 29.87 7.65
N THR A 17 53.64 30.43 6.46
CA THR A 17 52.83 30.23 5.25
C THR A 17 52.88 28.76 4.76
N ILE A 18 54.04 28.10 4.84
CA ILE A 18 54.16 26.69 4.47
C ILE A 18 53.35 25.79 5.45
N VAL A 19 53.45 26.05 6.75
CA VAL A 19 52.67 25.30 7.77
C VAL A 19 51.16 25.49 7.59
N THR A 20 50.67 26.72 7.30
CA THR A 20 49.24 26.97 7.03
C THR A 20 48.79 26.31 5.72
N LEU A 21 49.67 26.24 4.71
CA LEU A 21 49.36 25.55 3.44
C LEU A 21 49.25 24.02 3.66
N ILE A 22 50.21 23.45 4.41
CA ILE A 22 50.18 22.01 4.75
C ILE A 22 48.90 21.67 5.56
N TYR A 23 48.54 22.51 6.53
CA TYR A 23 47.36 22.33 7.35
C TYR A 23 46.08 22.42 6.52
N SER A 24 46.01 23.36 5.58
CA SER A 24 44.84 23.48 4.65
C SER A 24 44.76 22.31 3.67
N ILE A 25 45.90 21.79 3.15
CA ILE A 25 45.95 20.61 2.30
C ILE A 25 45.54 19.34 3.07
N GLN A 26 46.00 19.19 4.32
CA GLN A 26 45.60 18.07 5.16
C GLN A 26 44.12 18.10 5.50
N ASN A 27 43.54 19.28 5.82
CA ASN A 27 42.09 19.41 6.04
C ASN A 27 41.29 19.19 4.78
N TYR A 28 41.76 19.61 3.62
CA TYR A 28 41.13 19.36 2.33
C TYR A 28 41.19 17.87 1.95
N ALA A 29 42.32 17.22 2.16
CA ALA A 29 42.46 15.77 1.99
C ALA A 29 41.60 14.98 2.98
N TYR A 30 41.54 15.40 4.25
CA TYR A 30 40.67 14.79 5.27
C TYR A 30 39.18 14.95 4.98
N ALA A 31 38.75 16.14 4.48
CA ALA A 31 37.38 16.38 4.04
C ALA A 31 37.03 15.57 2.80
N ASN A 32 37.98 15.36 1.87
CA ASN A 32 37.75 14.57 0.65
C ASN A 32 37.80 13.05 0.88
N THR A 33 38.62 12.59 1.87
CA THR A 33 38.65 11.14 2.23
C THR A 33 37.45 10.73 3.07
N ASN A 34 36.73 11.68 3.70
CA ASN A 34 35.47 11.43 4.43
C ASN A 34 34.21 11.58 3.59
N SER A 35 34.32 11.91 2.32
CA SER A 35 33.26 11.62 1.37
C SER A 35 33.27 10.11 1.06
N THR A 36 32.94 9.28 2.06
CA THR A 36 32.50 7.92 1.80
C THR A 36 31.36 8.06 0.80
N LEU A 37 31.57 7.61 -0.43
CA LEU A 37 30.49 7.45 -1.41
C LEU A 37 29.39 6.69 -0.65
N LYS A 38 28.29 7.40 -0.32
CA LYS A 38 27.20 6.80 0.45
C LYS A 38 26.71 5.64 -0.40
N LYS A 39 26.98 4.42 0.04
CA LYS A 39 26.63 3.21 -0.70
C LYS A 39 25.11 3.25 -0.98
N THR A 40 24.72 3.13 -2.22
CA THR A 40 23.31 3.01 -2.60
C THR A 40 22.68 1.83 -1.86
N VAL A 41 21.60 2.09 -1.12
CA VAL A 41 20.84 1.06 -0.40
C VAL A 41 20.07 0.21 -1.41
N LYS A 42 20.32 -1.08 -1.44
CA LYS A 42 19.62 -2.04 -2.31
C LYS A 42 18.45 -2.67 -1.59
N VAL A 43 17.27 -2.56 -2.17
CA VAL A 43 16.02 -3.03 -1.59
C VAL A 43 15.41 -4.11 -2.48
N GLY A 44 15.19 -5.31 -1.94
CA GLY A 44 14.41 -6.34 -2.62
C GLY A 44 12.92 -6.16 -2.30
N VAL A 45 12.10 -5.94 -3.32
CA VAL A 45 10.64 -5.77 -3.18
C VAL A 45 9.96 -6.97 -3.85
N PHE A 46 9.31 -7.80 -3.04
CA PHE A 46 8.64 -9.03 -3.47
C PHE A 46 7.15 -8.83 -3.37
N LEU A 47 6.49 -8.63 -4.51
CA LEU A 47 5.05 -8.46 -4.60
C LEU A 47 4.36 -9.79 -4.94
N SER A 48 3.19 -9.99 -4.39
CA SER A 48 2.35 -11.16 -4.64
C SER A 48 2.00 -11.27 -6.12
N THR A 49 1.70 -10.14 -6.76
CA THR A 49 1.47 -10.02 -8.20
C THR A 49 1.76 -8.59 -8.69
N PHE A 50 2.05 -8.44 -9.99
CA PHE A 50 2.09 -7.14 -10.66
C PHE A 50 0.76 -6.80 -11.35
N ASP A 51 -0.18 -7.74 -11.40
CA ASP A 51 -1.47 -7.57 -12.08
C ASP A 51 -2.50 -6.83 -11.21
N ASP A 52 -2.27 -6.72 -9.89
CA ASP A 52 -3.10 -5.91 -9.01
C ASP A 52 -2.89 -4.41 -9.29
N GLU A 53 -3.97 -3.70 -9.61
CA GLU A 53 -3.91 -2.30 -10.03
C GLU A 53 -3.40 -1.38 -8.91
N TYR A 54 -3.75 -1.66 -7.64
CA TYR A 54 -3.27 -0.88 -6.51
C TYR A 54 -1.80 -1.14 -6.20
N LEU A 55 -1.37 -2.42 -6.17
CA LEU A 55 0.05 -2.75 -5.96
C LEU A 55 0.94 -2.20 -7.08
N SER A 56 0.44 -2.14 -8.32
CA SER A 56 1.12 -1.47 -9.44
C SER A 56 1.36 0.01 -9.16
N LEU A 57 0.39 0.71 -8.55
CA LEU A 57 0.57 2.11 -8.13
C LEU A 57 1.58 2.25 -6.99
N VAL A 58 1.60 1.34 -6.01
CA VAL A 58 2.63 1.32 -4.95
C VAL A 58 4.01 1.13 -5.56
N LYS A 59 4.16 0.16 -6.48
CA LYS A 59 5.40 -0.08 -7.21
C LYS A 59 5.88 1.17 -7.95
N GLN A 60 4.99 1.82 -8.71
CA GLN A 60 5.29 3.05 -9.44
C GLN A 60 5.77 4.17 -8.49
N ASN A 61 5.11 4.35 -7.34
CA ASN A 61 5.53 5.34 -6.36
C ASN A 61 6.89 5.03 -5.72
N LEU A 62 7.25 3.75 -5.52
CA LEU A 62 8.60 3.37 -5.10
C LEU A 62 9.64 3.69 -6.18
N GLU A 63 9.33 3.45 -7.46
CA GLU A 63 10.18 3.84 -8.59
C GLU A 63 10.37 5.37 -8.67
N ASP A 64 9.32 6.14 -8.39
CA ASP A 64 9.39 7.61 -8.35
C ASP A 64 10.23 8.09 -7.16
N ILE A 65 10.06 7.49 -5.97
CA ILE A 65 10.92 7.75 -4.82
C ILE A 65 12.40 7.46 -5.14
N GLN A 66 12.68 6.37 -5.87
CA GLN A 66 14.04 6.07 -6.33
C GLN A 66 14.59 7.16 -7.24
N LYS A 67 13.79 7.67 -8.18
CA LYS A 67 14.19 8.78 -9.07
C LYS A 67 14.47 10.07 -8.28
N GLU A 68 13.61 10.38 -7.30
CA GLU A 68 13.74 11.53 -6.40
C GLU A 68 14.98 11.43 -5.50
N ASN A 69 15.37 10.20 -5.12
CA ASN A 69 16.50 9.89 -4.24
C ASN A 69 17.62 9.16 -4.98
N LYS A 70 17.97 9.65 -6.16
CA LYS A 70 19.00 9.08 -7.02
C LYS A 70 20.28 8.86 -6.23
N ASP A 71 20.94 7.73 -6.46
CA ASP A 71 22.17 7.28 -5.79
C ASP A 71 22.03 6.97 -4.28
N THR A 72 20.85 7.12 -3.69
CA THR A 72 20.58 6.80 -2.28
C THR A 72 19.93 5.43 -2.12
N VAL A 73 18.96 5.09 -2.97
CA VAL A 73 18.19 3.84 -2.91
C VAL A 73 18.00 3.24 -4.30
N GLN A 74 18.01 1.91 -4.37
CA GLN A 74 17.66 1.14 -5.57
C GLN A 74 16.66 0.05 -5.18
N PHE A 75 15.44 0.11 -5.74
CA PHE A 75 14.44 -0.94 -5.60
C PHE A 75 14.57 -1.97 -6.72
N ILE A 76 14.55 -3.24 -6.36
CA ILE A 76 14.58 -4.38 -7.27
C ILE A 76 13.32 -5.19 -7.03
N PHE A 77 12.43 -5.20 -8.03
CA PHE A 77 11.10 -5.78 -7.92
C PHE A 77 11.07 -7.23 -8.40
N HIS A 78 10.37 -8.06 -7.65
CA HIS A 78 10.12 -9.47 -7.94
C HIS A 78 8.61 -9.73 -7.96
N ASN A 79 8.11 -10.35 -9.03
CA ASN A 79 6.72 -10.76 -9.17
C ASN A 79 6.58 -12.24 -8.81
N ALA A 80 5.75 -12.54 -7.83
CA ALA A 80 5.44 -13.93 -7.47
C ALA A 80 4.37 -14.57 -8.38
N ASN A 81 3.66 -13.77 -9.18
CA ASN A 81 2.55 -14.22 -10.04
C ASN A 81 1.49 -15.05 -9.28
N GLY A 82 1.16 -14.64 -8.05
CA GLY A 82 0.22 -15.34 -7.18
C GLY A 82 0.71 -16.70 -6.65
N ASN A 83 1.99 -17.03 -6.81
CA ASN A 83 2.55 -18.33 -6.45
C ASN A 83 3.50 -18.24 -5.25
N GLN A 84 3.12 -18.84 -4.12
CA GLN A 84 3.92 -18.80 -2.88
C GLN A 84 5.28 -19.52 -3.05
N GLY A 85 5.34 -20.60 -3.83
CA GLY A 85 6.60 -21.28 -4.12
C GLY A 85 7.59 -20.39 -4.87
N SER A 86 7.10 -19.69 -5.90
CA SER A 86 7.90 -18.71 -6.66
C SER A 86 8.38 -17.56 -5.77
N GLN A 87 7.51 -17.06 -4.85
CA GLN A 87 7.89 -16.03 -3.90
C GLN A 87 9.01 -16.51 -2.97
N ASN A 88 8.86 -17.70 -2.40
CA ASN A 88 9.86 -18.28 -1.49
C ASN A 88 11.21 -18.49 -2.21
N GLU A 89 11.20 -19.01 -3.44
CA GLU A 89 12.42 -19.21 -4.24
C GLU A 89 13.13 -17.88 -4.53
N ALA A 90 12.37 -16.84 -4.90
CA ALA A 90 12.91 -15.52 -5.15
C ALA A 90 13.55 -14.91 -3.88
N ILE A 91 12.91 -15.08 -2.73
CA ILE A 91 13.44 -14.62 -1.44
C ILE A 91 14.70 -15.43 -1.06
N ASP A 92 14.69 -16.76 -1.20
CA ASP A 92 15.87 -17.60 -0.92
C ASP A 92 17.09 -17.18 -1.78
N LYS A 93 16.87 -16.85 -3.04
CA LYS A 93 17.92 -16.28 -3.91
C LYS A 93 18.38 -14.91 -3.41
N ALA A 94 17.45 -14.06 -2.95
CA ALA A 94 17.78 -12.74 -2.42
C ALA A 94 18.62 -12.78 -1.15
N LEU A 95 18.44 -13.78 -0.29
CA LEU A 95 19.24 -13.96 0.94
C LEU A 95 20.74 -14.18 0.67
N ASN A 96 21.11 -14.52 -0.56
CA ASN A 96 22.49 -14.66 -1.02
C ASN A 96 22.97 -13.46 -1.86
N ASN A 97 22.08 -12.50 -2.13
CA ASN A 97 22.35 -11.28 -2.89
C ASN A 97 22.31 -10.08 -1.93
N ASN A 98 23.36 -9.38 -1.73
CA ASN A 98 23.56 -8.27 -0.79
C ASN A 98 22.46 -7.18 -0.82
N PHE A 99 21.23 -7.51 -0.43
CA PHE A 99 20.17 -6.56 -0.16
C PHE A 99 20.35 -5.97 1.23
N ASP A 100 20.12 -4.66 1.36
CA ASP A 100 20.26 -3.95 2.62
C ASP A 100 18.95 -4.02 3.45
N PHE A 101 17.77 -4.16 2.79
CA PHE A 101 16.51 -4.58 3.40
C PHE A 101 15.54 -5.21 2.38
N LEU A 102 14.52 -5.88 2.88
CA LEU A 102 13.49 -6.54 2.07
C LEU A 102 12.11 -5.97 2.38
N VAL A 103 11.26 -5.96 1.35
CA VAL A 103 9.84 -5.63 1.43
C VAL A 103 9.05 -6.81 0.86
N LEU A 104 8.12 -7.35 1.63
CA LEU A 104 7.30 -8.48 1.22
C LEU A 104 5.81 -8.12 1.27
N ASP A 105 5.15 -8.15 0.14
CA ASP A 105 3.72 -8.32 0.03
C ASP A 105 3.47 -9.82 -0.20
N LEU A 106 2.83 -10.48 0.77
CA LEU A 106 2.79 -11.95 0.83
C LEU A 106 1.69 -12.52 -0.06
N VAL A 107 2.01 -13.55 -0.84
CA VAL A 107 1.01 -14.36 -1.56
C VAL A 107 0.12 -15.10 -0.57
N ASN A 108 0.70 -15.66 0.49
CA ASN A 108 -0.04 -16.33 1.55
C ASN A 108 0.32 -15.71 2.90
N ALA A 109 -0.65 -15.04 3.53
CA ALA A 109 -0.49 -14.40 4.83
C ALA A 109 -0.62 -15.36 6.04
N ASN A 110 -0.76 -16.67 5.80
CA ASN A 110 -0.78 -17.65 6.87
C ASN A 110 0.60 -17.74 7.54
N ALA A 111 0.63 -17.52 8.86
CA ALA A 111 1.87 -17.52 9.65
C ALA A 111 2.68 -18.84 9.51
N GLU A 112 2.02 -19.98 9.42
CA GLU A 112 2.68 -21.28 9.25
C GLU A 112 3.38 -21.38 7.87
N ALA A 113 2.73 -20.90 6.81
CA ALA A 113 3.25 -20.95 5.46
C ALA A 113 4.52 -20.09 5.27
N VAL A 114 4.65 -19.00 6.02
CA VAL A 114 5.75 -18.03 5.89
C VAL A 114 6.82 -18.14 6.99
N SER A 115 6.56 -18.92 8.05
CA SER A 115 7.48 -19.02 9.21
C SER A 115 8.91 -19.42 8.83
N GLY A 116 9.06 -20.38 7.93
CA GLY A 116 10.38 -20.86 7.50
C GLY A 116 11.20 -19.78 6.80
N ILE A 117 10.58 -18.99 5.92
CA ILE A 117 11.29 -17.90 5.21
C ILE A 117 11.60 -16.74 6.13
N PHE A 118 10.69 -16.40 7.07
CA PHE A 118 10.94 -15.34 8.05
C PHE A 118 12.07 -15.67 9.00
N ASN A 119 12.18 -16.92 9.45
CA ASN A 119 13.30 -17.37 10.27
C ASN A 119 14.64 -17.21 9.52
N LYS A 120 14.71 -17.61 8.24
CA LYS A 120 15.91 -17.43 7.41
C LYS A 120 16.31 -15.96 7.27
N ILE A 121 15.33 -15.06 7.04
CA ILE A 121 15.58 -13.60 6.96
C ILE A 121 16.11 -13.08 8.29
N ASN A 122 15.49 -13.49 9.40
CA ASN A 122 15.88 -13.10 10.76
C ASN A 122 17.27 -13.59 11.12
N GLU A 123 17.64 -14.84 10.79
CA GLU A 123 18.99 -15.39 10.99
C GLU A 123 20.07 -14.60 10.24
N LYS A 124 19.74 -14.10 9.04
CA LYS A 124 20.62 -13.21 8.26
C LYS A 124 20.66 -11.78 8.79
N ASN A 125 19.82 -11.45 9.79
CA ASN A 125 19.69 -10.12 10.38
C ASN A 125 19.37 -9.01 9.34
N ILE A 126 18.67 -9.37 8.25
CA ILE A 126 18.25 -8.43 7.22
C ILE A 126 16.97 -7.72 7.69
N PRO A 127 16.90 -6.38 7.67
CA PRO A 127 15.66 -5.67 7.94
C PRO A 127 14.54 -6.11 7.01
N LEU A 128 13.35 -6.33 7.56
CA LEU A 128 12.19 -6.78 6.83
C LEU A 128 11.00 -5.86 7.07
N ILE A 129 10.40 -5.39 6.00
CA ILE A 129 9.08 -4.76 6.01
C ILE A 129 8.10 -5.74 5.36
N ILE A 130 7.04 -6.08 6.09
CA ILE A 130 5.91 -6.85 5.55
C ILE A 130 4.81 -5.84 5.22
N TYR A 131 4.39 -5.79 3.96
CA TYR A 131 3.35 -4.87 3.50
C TYR A 131 2.03 -5.60 3.31
N LEU A 132 1.19 -5.60 4.32
CA LEU A 132 -0.17 -6.17 4.31
C LEU A 132 -0.90 -5.84 5.63
N ASP A 133 -2.21 -6.07 5.66
CA ASP A 133 -2.97 -6.05 6.93
C ASP A 133 -2.82 -7.41 7.65
N PRO A 134 -2.17 -7.43 8.84
CA PRO A 134 -1.76 -8.69 9.43
C PRO A 134 -2.87 -9.39 10.23
N THR A 135 -2.79 -10.72 10.26
CA THR A 135 -3.48 -11.53 11.29
C THR A 135 -2.73 -11.46 12.62
N ASN A 136 -3.42 -11.72 13.73
CA ASN A 136 -2.78 -11.84 15.05
C ASN A 136 -1.69 -12.95 15.06
N ALA A 137 -1.88 -14.04 14.31
CA ALA A 137 -0.90 -15.11 14.18
C ALA A 137 0.39 -14.61 13.54
N LEU A 138 0.30 -13.81 12.47
CA LEU A 138 1.47 -13.22 11.81
C LEU A 138 2.20 -12.23 12.73
N VAL A 139 1.47 -11.37 13.45
CA VAL A 139 2.07 -10.45 14.43
C VAL A 139 2.80 -11.22 15.52
N ASN A 140 2.20 -12.30 16.04
CA ASN A 140 2.84 -13.14 17.06
C ASN A 140 4.11 -13.82 16.54
N LEU A 141 4.11 -14.28 15.29
CA LEU A 141 5.28 -14.89 14.64
C LEU A 141 6.48 -13.95 14.64
N ILE A 142 6.25 -12.66 14.32
CA ILE A 142 7.36 -11.69 14.20
C ILE A 142 7.74 -10.97 15.50
N LYS A 143 7.08 -11.25 16.63
CA LYS A 143 7.40 -10.58 17.91
C LYS A 143 8.86 -10.71 18.30
N SER A 144 9.47 -11.86 18.08
CA SER A 144 10.88 -12.14 18.36
C SER A 144 11.84 -11.62 17.29
N HIS A 145 11.34 -11.15 16.15
CA HIS A 145 12.15 -10.66 15.06
C HIS A 145 12.43 -9.16 15.22
N ASN A 146 13.60 -8.82 15.75
CA ASN A 146 13.92 -7.44 16.15
C ASN A 146 13.92 -6.44 14.99
N ARG A 147 14.25 -6.88 13.77
CA ARG A 147 14.34 -6.04 12.57
C ARG A 147 13.21 -6.28 11.59
N THR A 148 12.03 -6.73 12.08
CA THR A 148 10.83 -6.92 11.26
C THR A 148 9.71 -6.01 11.73
N ILE A 149 9.09 -5.31 10.77
CA ILE A 149 7.97 -4.38 10.97
C ILE A 149 6.91 -4.70 9.92
N ILE A 150 5.65 -4.54 10.29
CA ILE A 150 4.53 -4.61 9.37
C ILE A 150 4.05 -3.19 9.07
N ILE A 151 3.89 -2.87 7.81
CA ILE A 151 3.15 -1.69 7.35
C ILE A 151 1.85 -2.21 6.76
N GLY A 152 0.77 -2.04 7.49
CA GLY A 152 -0.58 -2.39 7.09
C GLY A 152 -1.47 -1.18 6.96
N THR A 153 -2.75 -1.45 6.78
CA THR A 153 -3.78 -0.40 6.66
C THR A 153 -4.88 -0.61 7.73
N ASP A 154 -5.73 0.37 7.93
CA ASP A 154 -6.93 0.21 8.77
C ASP A 154 -8.10 -0.29 7.92
N SER A 155 -8.12 -1.59 7.64
CA SER A 155 -9.16 -2.21 6.81
C SER A 155 -10.56 -2.10 7.43
N LYS A 156 -10.67 -1.95 8.75
CA LYS A 156 -11.94 -1.64 9.41
C LYS A 156 -12.42 -0.26 8.97
N GLN A 157 -11.55 0.75 9.07
CA GLN A 157 -11.86 2.13 8.66
C GLN A 157 -12.29 2.17 7.18
N SER A 158 -11.62 1.42 6.29
CA SER A 158 -11.99 1.42 4.87
C SER A 158 -13.39 0.89 4.63
N GLY A 159 -13.78 -0.22 5.27
CA GLY A 159 -15.15 -0.73 5.20
C GLY A 159 -16.18 0.25 5.80
N GLU A 160 -15.85 0.89 6.93
CA GLU A 160 -16.74 1.91 7.51
C GLU A 160 -16.95 3.10 6.56
N LEU A 161 -15.90 3.57 5.89
CA LEU A 161 -15.99 4.65 4.91
C LEU A 161 -16.80 4.23 3.67
N GLU A 162 -16.55 3.04 3.14
CA GLU A 162 -17.33 2.48 2.03
C GLU A 162 -18.81 2.35 2.37
N GLY A 163 -19.13 1.83 3.56
CA GLY A 163 -20.52 1.74 4.03
C GLY A 163 -21.18 3.10 4.14
N LYS A 164 -20.46 4.15 4.57
CA LYS A 164 -20.98 5.53 4.62
C LYS A 164 -21.34 6.07 3.23
N ILE A 165 -20.60 5.72 2.18
CA ILE A 165 -20.95 6.12 0.80
C ILE A 165 -22.33 5.55 0.43
N ILE A 166 -22.59 4.28 0.72
CA ILE A 166 -23.90 3.65 0.48
C ILE A 166 -24.99 4.31 1.33
N VAL A 167 -24.74 4.57 2.62
CA VAL A 167 -25.69 5.27 3.50
C VAL A 167 -26.06 6.63 2.93
N ASN A 168 -25.08 7.40 2.47
CA ASN A 168 -25.32 8.70 1.85
C ASN A 168 -26.14 8.58 0.55
N ALA A 169 -25.78 7.61 -0.32
CA ALA A 169 -26.55 7.36 -1.55
C ALA A 169 -28.01 6.98 -1.26
N TRP A 170 -28.23 6.08 -0.30
CA TRP A 170 -29.57 5.69 0.13
C TRP A 170 -30.38 6.88 0.64
N ASN A 171 -29.79 7.69 1.54
CA ASN A 171 -30.51 8.82 2.14
C ASN A 171 -30.86 9.93 1.13
N THR A 172 -30.06 10.08 0.06
CA THR A 172 -30.25 11.13 -0.94
C THR A 172 -31.05 10.70 -2.16
N ASN A 173 -31.11 9.39 -2.46
CA ASN A 173 -31.69 8.88 -3.70
C ASN A 173 -32.47 7.57 -3.51
N LYS A 174 -33.08 7.39 -2.33
CA LYS A 174 -33.75 6.15 -1.94
C LYS A 174 -34.80 5.71 -2.96
N GLU A 175 -35.60 6.62 -3.47
CA GLU A 175 -36.69 6.33 -4.45
C GLU A 175 -36.20 5.64 -5.73
N ASN A 176 -34.92 5.84 -6.12
CA ASN A 176 -34.33 5.18 -7.29
C ASN A 176 -33.49 3.94 -6.90
N ILE A 177 -33.17 3.77 -5.62
CA ILE A 177 -32.38 2.63 -5.11
C ILE A 177 -33.32 1.52 -4.62
N ASP A 178 -34.26 1.82 -3.73
CA ASP A 178 -35.27 0.90 -3.17
C ASP A 178 -36.37 0.62 -4.22
N LYS A 179 -36.06 -0.22 -5.19
CA LYS A 179 -36.86 -0.41 -6.40
C LYS A 179 -38.17 -1.12 -6.14
N ASN A 180 -38.23 -1.92 -5.09
CA ASN A 180 -39.42 -2.67 -4.68
C ASN A 180 -40.20 -2.01 -3.51
N ASN A 181 -39.66 -0.89 -2.95
CA ASN A 181 -40.23 -0.13 -1.84
C ASN A 181 -40.39 -0.93 -0.54
N ASP A 182 -39.52 -1.91 -0.27
CA ASP A 182 -39.61 -2.74 0.94
C ASP A 182 -38.74 -2.21 2.10
N ASN A 183 -38.02 -1.10 1.91
CA ASN A 183 -37.07 -0.49 2.86
C ASN A 183 -35.89 -1.41 3.23
N THR A 184 -35.49 -2.28 2.33
CA THR A 184 -34.35 -3.18 2.45
C THR A 184 -33.44 -2.96 1.25
N LEU A 185 -32.13 -2.83 1.47
CA LEU A 185 -31.15 -2.71 0.40
C LEU A 185 -30.71 -4.11 -0.05
N GLN A 186 -31.16 -4.52 -1.23
CA GLN A 186 -30.74 -5.77 -1.86
C GLN A 186 -29.42 -5.56 -2.62
N TYR A 187 -28.36 -6.22 -2.17
CA TYR A 187 -27.03 -6.00 -2.73
C TYR A 187 -26.32 -7.26 -3.18
N ILE A 188 -25.40 -7.11 -4.11
CA ILE A 188 -24.37 -8.09 -4.39
C ILE A 188 -23.02 -7.62 -3.83
N LEU A 189 -22.19 -8.55 -3.43
CA LEU A 189 -20.86 -8.27 -2.86
C LEU A 189 -19.78 -8.95 -3.68
N LEU A 190 -18.81 -8.15 -4.13
CA LEU A 190 -17.61 -8.60 -4.82
C LEU A 190 -16.45 -8.62 -3.80
N HIS A 191 -16.04 -9.82 -3.45
CA HIS A 191 -15.07 -10.07 -2.39
C HIS A 191 -13.69 -10.33 -2.99
N GLY A 192 -12.66 -9.83 -2.32
CA GLY A 192 -11.29 -10.19 -2.64
C GLY A 192 -11.02 -11.69 -2.43
N GLU A 193 -9.87 -12.05 -1.90
CA GLU A 193 -9.54 -13.45 -1.62
C GLU A 193 -10.28 -13.97 -0.38
N THR A 194 -10.65 -15.24 -0.40
CA THR A 194 -11.54 -15.86 0.59
C THR A 194 -11.06 -15.69 2.05
N PHE A 195 -9.76 -15.82 2.31
CA PHE A 195 -9.20 -15.77 3.67
C PHE A 195 -8.36 -14.51 3.91
N ASN A 196 -8.45 -13.52 3.03
CA ASN A 196 -7.71 -12.29 3.15
C ASN A 196 -8.30 -11.40 4.26
N PRO A 197 -7.52 -11.02 5.30
CA PRO A 197 -8.03 -10.21 6.42
C PRO A 197 -8.62 -8.87 5.99
N THR A 198 -8.02 -8.23 4.99
CA THR A 198 -8.49 -6.95 4.43
C THR A 198 -9.87 -7.11 3.80
N ALA A 199 -10.06 -8.13 2.93
CA ALA A 199 -11.33 -8.38 2.27
C ALA A 199 -12.44 -8.70 3.29
N ILE A 200 -12.12 -9.54 4.29
CA ILE A 200 -13.04 -9.89 5.38
C ILE A 200 -13.46 -8.64 6.17
N ALA A 201 -12.50 -7.78 6.51
CA ALA A 201 -12.77 -6.56 7.27
C ALA A 201 -13.59 -5.56 6.45
N ARG A 202 -13.20 -5.27 5.20
CA ARG A 202 -13.95 -4.39 4.29
C ARG A 202 -15.40 -4.83 4.16
N THR A 203 -15.63 -6.13 3.87
CA THR A 203 -16.98 -6.71 3.79
C THR A 203 -17.78 -6.56 5.08
N LYS A 204 -17.19 -6.94 6.20
CA LYS A 204 -17.88 -6.90 7.49
C LYS A 204 -18.28 -5.47 7.87
N TYR A 205 -17.34 -4.54 7.80
CA TYR A 205 -17.56 -3.21 8.34
C TYR A 205 -18.35 -2.30 7.41
N SER A 206 -18.34 -2.52 6.08
CA SER A 206 -19.24 -1.83 5.17
C SER A 206 -20.71 -2.18 5.47
N ILE A 207 -21.04 -3.45 5.60
CA ILE A 207 -22.39 -3.90 5.91
C ILE A 207 -22.81 -3.51 7.33
N GLN A 208 -21.90 -3.61 8.30
CA GLN A 208 -22.19 -3.18 9.67
C GLN A 208 -22.51 -1.69 9.73
N THR A 209 -21.80 -0.85 8.98
CA THR A 209 -22.04 0.60 8.91
C THR A 209 -23.42 0.91 8.31
N ILE A 210 -23.77 0.23 7.21
CA ILE A 210 -25.09 0.40 6.58
C ILE A 210 -26.22 0.02 7.56
N ASN A 211 -26.08 -1.14 8.20
CA ASN A 211 -27.09 -1.61 9.17
C ASN A 211 -27.18 -0.70 10.41
N SER A 212 -26.03 -0.19 10.89
CA SER A 212 -25.99 0.73 12.04
C SER A 212 -26.64 2.08 11.73
N ALA A 213 -26.75 2.47 10.47
CA ALA A 213 -27.51 3.63 10.02
C ALA A 213 -29.03 3.38 9.90
N GLY A 214 -29.51 2.18 10.29
CA GLY A 214 -30.92 1.82 10.25
C GLY A 214 -31.41 1.29 8.91
N ILE A 215 -30.53 1.06 7.94
CA ILE A 215 -30.86 0.50 6.64
C ILE A 215 -30.76 -1.03 6.74
N LYS A 216 -31.88 -1.73 6.53
CA LYS A 216 -31.88 -3.20 6.43
C LYS A 216 -31.17 -3.61 5.15
N THR A 217 -30.41 -4.71 5.21
CA THR A 217 -29.68 -5.22 4.05
C THR A 217 -30.03 -6.68 3.77
N GLU A 218 -30.10 -7.05 2.49
CA GLU A 218 -30.27 -8.41 2.02
C GLU A 218 -29.19 -8.75 1.00
N LEU A 219 -28.36 -9.75 1.31
CA LEU A 219 -27.33 -10.23 0.41
C LEU A 219 -27.93 -11.16 -0.64
N LEU A 220 -28.00 -10.71 -1.89
CA LEU A 220 -28.45 -11.55 -3.03
C LEU A 220 -27.37 -12.54 -3.47
N ALA A 221 -26.12 -12.09 -3.49
CA ALA A 221 -24.99 -12.93 -3.86
C ALA A 221 -23.66 -12.35 -3.35
N LEU A 222 -22.75 -13.25 -2.96
CA LEU A 222 -21.35 -12.96 -2.74
C LEU A 222 -20.53 -13.68 -3.81
N ARG A 223 -19.52 -12.98 -4.37
CA ARG A 223 -18.58 -13.55 -5.34
C ARG A 223 -17.14 -13.26 -4.92
N TYR A 224 -16.35 -14.31 -4.80
CA TYR A 224 -14.92 -14.21 -4.59
C TYR A 224 -14.24 -14.00 -5.94
N CYS A 225 -13.71 -12.83 -6.17
CA CYS A 225 -13.06 -12.45 -7.42
C CYS A 225 -11.57 -12.16 -7.26
N ASN A 226 -10.99 -12.37 -6.09
CA ASN A 226 -9.55 -12.28 -5.85
C ASN A 226 -8.93 -10.97 -6.37
N TRP A 227 -9.65 -9.84 -6.17
CA TRP A 227 -9.28 -8.50 -6.60
C TRP A 227 -9.33 -8.25 -8.11
N ASP A 228 -9.74 -9.29 -8.88
CA ASP A 228 -9.67 -9.31 -10.35
C ASP A 228 -10.90 -8.68 -11.02
N ARG A 229 -10.64 -7.73 -11.91
CA ARG A 229 -11.65 -6.95 -12.66
C ARG A 229 -12.49 -7.82 -13.59
N GLU A 230 -11.84 -8.73 -14.33
CA GLU A 230 -12.54 -9.56 -15.32
C GLU A 230 -13.44 -10.61 -14.67
N CYS A 231 -12.98 -11.20 -13.57
CA CYS A 231 -13.80 -12.06 -12.74
C CYS A 231 -15.05 -11.30 -12.24
N ALA A 232 -14.87 -10.08 -11.73
CA ALA A 232 -15.98 -9.26 -11.24
C ALA A 232 -16.96 -8.91 -12.37
N ARG A 233 -16.46 -8.54 -13.55
CA ARG A 233 -17.27 -8.26 -14.73
C ARG A 233 -18.12 -9.47 -15.12
N THR A 234 -17.52 -10.63 -15.29
CA THR A 234 -18.20 -11.86 -15.73
C THR A 234 -19.23 -12.32 -14.70
N ASN A 235 -18.88 -12.27 -13.40
CA ASN A 235 -19.83 -12.62 -12.35
C ASN A 235 -21.01 -11.64 -12.28
N THR A 236 -20.76 -10.34 -12.42
CA THR A 236 -21.82 -9.32 -12.42
C THR A 236 -22.76 -9.51 -13.62
N GLU A 237 -22.26 -9.78 -14.83
CA GLU A 237 -23.08 -10.11 -15.99
C GLU A 237 -24.05 -11.28 -15.68
N SER A 238 -23.53 -12.35 -15.08
CA SER A 238 -24.33 -13.51 -14.69
C SER A 238 -25.39 -13.17 -13.62
N LEU A 239 -25.00 -12.33 -12.64
CA LEU A 239 -25.91 -11.92 -11.56
C LEU A 239 -27.02 -10.96 -12.07
N LEU A 240 -26.71 -10.09 -13.02
CA LEU A 240 -27.71 -9.24 -13.68
C LEU A 240 -28.76 -10.07 -14.44
N LEU A 241 -28.34 -11.14 -15.12
CA LEU A 241 -29.28 -12.08 -15.77
C LEU A 241 -30.16 -12.79 -14.76
N LYS A 242 -29.62 -13.14 -13.58
CA LYS A 242 -30.35 -13.88 -12.54
C LYS A 242 -31.29 -13.02 -11.72
N TYR A 243 -30.85 -11.84 -11.29
CA TYR A 243 -31.56 -11.01 -10.32
C TYR A 243 -32.18 -9.74 -10.94
N GLY A 244 -31.62 -9.25 -12.06
CA GLY A 244 -32.11 -8.08 -12.77
C GLY A 244 -32.33 -6.87 -11.84
N ASN A 245 -33.50 -6.30 -11.88
CA ASN A 245 -33.89 -5.13 -11.09
C ASN A 245 -33.95 -5.37 -9.56
N LYS A 246 -33.74 -6.60 -9.07
CA LYS A 246 -33.62 -6.83 -7.64
C LYS A 246 -32.27 -6.35 -7.07
N ILE A 247 -31.25 -6.11 -7.93
CA ILE A 247 -29.97 -5.58 -7.48
C ILE A 247 -30.12 -4.08 -7.28
N GLU A 248 -29.90 -3.63 -6.07
CA GLU A 248 -30.06 -2.24 -5.64
C GLU A 248 -28.71 -1.60 -5.25
N ALA A 249 -27.68 -2.42 -4.97
CA ALA A 249 -26.32 -1.93 -4.79
C ALA A 249 -25.29 -3.00 -5.17
N ILE A 250 -24.11 -2.54 -5.56
CA ILE A 250 -22.92 -3.37 -5.73
C ILE A 250 -21.82 -2.83 -4.80
N ILE A 251 -21.44 -3.65 -3.82
CA ILE A 251 -20.38 -3.33 -2.85
C ILE A 251 -19.16 -4.15 -3.23
N SER A 252 -18.02 -3.49 -3.45
CA SER A 252 -16.83 -4.14 -3.97
C SER A 252 -15.61 -3.87 -3.07
N ASN A 253 -14.91 -4.92 -2.67
CA ASN A 253 -13.75 -4.78 -1.79
C ASN A 253 -12.58 -4.00 -2.39
N ASN A 254 -12.55 -3.76 -3.73
CA ASN A 254 -11.62 -2.84 -4.36
C ASN A 254 -12.22 -2.18 -5.60
N ASP A 255 -11.54 -1.19 -6.15
CA ASP A 255 -11.97 -0.45 -7.34
C ASP A 255 -11.89 -1.27 -8.62
N ALA A 256 -10.88 -2.12 -8.79
CA ALA A 256 -10.74 -2.94 -9.99
C ALA A 256 -11.98 -3.83 -10.21
N MET A 257 -12.45 -4.49 -9.17
CA MET A 257 -13.69 -5.28 -9.22
C MET A 257 -14.94 -4.39 -9.40
N ALA A 258 -14.99 -3.21 -8.76
CA ALA A 258 -16.08 -2.25 -8.95
C ALA A 258 -16.17 -1.78 -10.41
N ILE A 259 -15.04 -1.50 -11.05
CA ILE A 259 -14.95 -1.12 -12.46
C ILE A 259 -15.45 -2.27 -13.35
N GLY A 260 -15.02 -3.50 -13.06
CA GLY A 260 -15.55 -4.68 -13.77
C GLY A 260 -17.08 -4.79 -13.68
N ALA A 261 -17.65 -4.52 -12.50
CA ALA A 261 -19.10 -4.49 -12.33
C ALA A 261 -19.77 -3.37 -13.15
N ILE A 262 -19.15 -2.18 -13.20
CA ILE A 262 -19.65 -1.06 -14.01
C ILE A 262 -19.64 -1.41 -15.50
N GLU A 263 -18.60 -2.05 -15.99
CA GLU A 263 -18.52 -2.53 -17.39
C GLU A 263 -19.66 -3.51 -17.71
N ALA A 264 -19.96 -4.43 -16.79
CA ALA A 264 -21.09 -5.34 -16.94
C ALA A 264 -22.44 -4.60 -17.00
N LEU A 265 -22.62 -3.62 -16.12
CA LEU A 265 -23.82 -2.76 -16.11
C LEU A 265 -23.95 -1.98 -17.42
N GLN A 266 -22.89 -1.34 -17.90
CA GLN A 266 -22.89 -0.58 -19.16
C GLN A 266 -23.23 -1.47 -20.37
N LYS A 267 -22.68 -2.67 -20.43
CA LYS A 267 -22.97 -3.67 -21.48
C LYS A 267 -24.47 -4.05 -21.51
N GLN A 268 -25.10 -4.10 -20.32
CA GLN A 268 -26.53 -4.40 -20.18
C GLN A 268 -27.43 -3.16 -20.34
N GLY A 269 -26.85 -2.01 -20.65
CA GLY A 269 -27.59 -0.79 -20.95
C GLY A 269 -27.93 0.09 -19.76
N TYR A 270 -27.35 -0.18 -18.58
CA TYR A 270 -27.43 0.72 -17.44
C TYR A 270 -26.65 2.03 -17.71
N PHE A 271 -26.93 3.07 -16.93
CA PHE A 271 -26.28 4.40 -17.05
C PHE A 271 -26.55 5.17 -18.36
N LYS A 272 -27.62 4.83 -19.09
CA LYS A 272 -28.03 5.56 -20.32
C LYS A 272 -28.96 6.77 -20.03
N GLY A 273 -28.96 7.28 -18.82
CA GLY A 273 -29.75 8.43 -18.41
C GLY A 273 -31.12 8.11 -17.80
N ASP A 274 -31.55 6.85 -17.80
CA ASP A 274 -32.72 6.39 -17.08
C ASP A 274 -32.39 6.17 -15.60
N LYS A 275 -32.93 7.01 -14.73
CA LYS A 275 -32.74 6.94 -13.28
C LYS A 275 -33.29 5.66 -12.67
N SER A 276 -34.30 5.02 -13.28
CA SER A 276 -34.85 3.74 -12.82
C SER A 276 -33.84 2.58 -12.92
N THR A 277 -32.82 2.72 -13.76
CA THR A 277 -31.72 1.76 -13.90
C THR A 277 -30.49 2.08 -12.99
N TYR A 278 -30.61 3.12 -12.15
CA TYR A 278 -29.50 3.48 -11.26
C TYR A 278 -29.23 2.37 -10.24
N ILE A 279 -27.96 1.97 -10.14
CA ILE A 279 -27.43 1.05 -9.12
C ILE A 279 -26.18 1.68 -8.55
N PRO A 280 -26.13 2.03 -7.25
CA PRO A 280 -24.90 2.49 -6.63
C PRO A 280 -23.84 1.40 -6.66
N VAL A 281 -22.64 1.74 -7.16
CA VAL A 281 -21.46 0.91 -7.16
C VAL A 281 -20.37 1.62 -6.35
N VAL A 282 -19.83 0.94 -5.36
CA VAL A 282 -18.76 1.47 -4.49
C VAL A 282 -17.56 0.56 -4.50
N GLY A 283 -16.39 1.14 -4.24
CA GLY A 283 -15.12 0.43 -4.17
C GLY A 283 -14.16 1.07 -3.18
N ILE A 284 -12.93 0.60 -3.17
CA ILE A 284 -11.86 1.08 -2.32
C ILE A 284 -10.59 1.10 -3.17
N ASP A 285 -9.71 2.05 -2.98
CA ASP A 285 -8.36 2.35 -3.44
C ASP A 285 -8.26 3.75 -4.05
N ALA A 286 -9.34 4.26 -4.65
CA ALA A 286 -9.41 5.50 -5.41
C ALA A 286 -8.37 5.54 -6.55
N ILE A 287 -8.26 4.43 -7.31
CA ILE A 287 -7.40 4.38 -8.49
C ILE A 287 -7.85 5.41 -9.54
N PRO A 288 -6.97 5.87 -10.44
CA PRO A 288 -7.29 6.95 -11.39
C PRO A 288 -8.56 6.70 -12.19
N GLU A 289 -8.78 5.47 -12.68
CA GLU A 289 -9.96 5.14 -13.48
C GLU A 289 -11.26 5.22 -12.65
N ALA A 290 -11.25 4.75 -11.38
CA ALA A 290 -12.40 4.86 -10.49
C ALA A 290 -12.80 6.32 -10.26
N ARG A 291 -11.82 7.21 -10.04
CA ARG A 291 -12.07 8.66 -9.91
C ARG A 291 -12.73 9.25 -11.17
N GLU A 292 -12.28 8.82 -12.36
CA GLU A 292 -12.91 9.26 -13.61
C GLU A 292 -14.34 8.71 -13.78
N LEU A 293 -14.60 7.49 -13.32
CA LEU A 293 -15.96 6.92 -13.35
C LEU A 293 -16.90 7.61 -12.37
N ILE A 294 -16.40 8.06 -11.22
CA ILE A 294 -17.16 8.89 -10.27
C ILE A 294 -17.54 10.22 -10.91
N LYS A 295 -16.60 10.95 -11.51
CA LYS A 295 -16.87 12.20 -12.24
C LYS A 295 -17.90 12.04 -13.36
N LYS A 296 -17.92 10.87 -14.01
CA LYS A 296 -18.90 10.55 -15.06
C LYS A 296 -20.25 10.08 -14.50
N GLY A 297 -20.39 9.91 -13.18
CA GLY A 297 -21.60 9.42 -12.53
C GLY A 297 -21.87 7.92 -12.73
N PHE A 298 -20.86 7.13 -13.14
CA PHE A 298 -20.97 5.68 -13.30
C PHE A 298 -20.63 4.92 -12.02
N MET A 299 -19.78 5.49 -11.20
CA MET A 299 -19.42 4.98 -9.88
C MET A 299 -19.93 5.95 -8.81
N THR A 300 -20.50 5.42 -7.73
CA THR A 300 -21.09 6.24 -6.67
C THR A 300 -20.02 6.84 -5.76
N GLY A 301 -18.94 6.13 -5.54
CA GLY A 301 -17.84 6.60 -4.72
C GLY A 301 -16.79 5.52 -4.43
N THR A 302 -15.67 5.95 -3.90
CA THR A 302 -14.56 5.10 -3.50
C THR A 302 -13.89 5.65 -2.24
N VAL A 303 -13.08 4.81 -1.60
CA VAL A 303 -12.27 5.15 -0.43
C VAL A 303 -10.81 5.20 -0.83
N ILE A 304 -10.09 6.27 -0.48
CA ILE A 304 -8.69 6.44 -0.82
C ILE A 304 -7.83 5.49 0.05
N GLN A 305 -7.10 4.60 -0.60
CA GLN A 305 -5.89 3.95 -0.10
C GLN A 305 -4.70 4.61 -0.82
N ASP A 306 -3.92 5.43 -0.09
CA ASP A 306 -2.91 6.26 -0.73
C ASP A 306 -1.62 5.45 -1.05
N PRO A 307 -1.33 5.15 -2.34
CA PRO A 307 -0.16 4.37 -2.71
C PRO A 307 1.15 5.15 -2.52
N ARG A 308 1.12 6.48 -2.58
CA ARG A 308 2.30 7.32 -2.31
C ARG A 308 2.64 7.26 -0.82
N GLN A 309 1.65 7.37 0.06
CA GLN A 309 1.85 7.24 1.50
C GLN A 309 2.43 5.86 1.87
N ALA A 310 1.95 4.79 1.23
CA ALA A 310 2.49 3.45 1.43
C ALA A 310 3.97 3.37 1.01
N ALA A 311 4.30 3.86 -0.18
CA ALA A 311 5.68 3.88 -0.69
C ALA A 311 6.62 4.72 0.18
N GLU A 312 6.17 5.90 0.66
CA GLU A 312 6.93 6.76 1.58
C GLU A 312 7.17 6.09 2.94
N ALA A 313 6.16 5.40 3.48
CA ALA A 313 6.30 4.65 4.72
C ALA A 313 7.33 3.52 4.57
N ILE A 314 7.24 2.73 3.51
CA ILE A 314 8.19 1.66 3.19
C ILE A 314 9.61 2.21 3.07
N TYR A 315 9.80 3.28 2.29
CA TYR A 315 11.10 3.90 2.08
C TYR A 315 11.70 4.44 3.38
N THR A 316 10.94 5.29 4.08
CA THR A 316 11.48 6.01 5.26
C THR A 316 11.77 5.06 6.41
N VAL A 317 10.84 4.13 6.70
CA VAL A 317 11.01 3.12 7.76
C VAL A 317 12.17 2.18 7.42
N GLY A 318 12.26 1.71 6.17
CA GLY A 318 13.34 0.84 5.70
C GLY A 318 14.71 1.52 5.82
N MET A 319 14.82 2.77 5.38
CA MET A 319 16.06 3.56 5.49
C MET A 319 16.46 3.80 6.95
N ASN A 320 15.52 4.06 7.85
CA ASN A 320 15.79 4.17 9.27
C ASN A 320 16.38 2.87 9.83
N MET A 321 15.77 1.73 9.49
CA MET A 321 16.23 0.40 9.94
C MET A 321 17.62 0.06 9.41
N VAL A 322 17.93 0.39 8.15
CA VAL A 322 19.28 0.19 7.55
C VAL A 322 20.33 1.03 8.26
N ASN A 323 20.00 2.28 8.57
CA ASN A 323 20.92 3.21 9.24
C ASN A 323 21.04 2.97 10.76
N GLY A 324 20.34 1.97 11.33
CA GLY A 324 20.35 1.68 12.77
C GLY A 324 19.58 2.70 13.61
N ASN A 325 18.76 3.52 12.99
CA ASN A 325 17.87 4.47 13.68
C ASN A 325 16.61 3.77 14.20
N TYR A 326 15.93 4.44 15.14
CA TYR A 326 14.56 4.03 15.50
C TYR A 326 13.68 4.05 14.24
N PRO A 327 12.92 2.97 13.96
CA PRO A 327 12.21 2.83 12.67
C PRO A 327 11.32 4.01 12.32
N LEU A 328 10.67 4.62 13.30
CA LEU A 328 9.75 5.75 13.12
C LEU A 328 10.42 7.13 13.28
N ALA A 329 11.76 7.20 13.40
CA ALA A 329 12.47 8.47 13.56
C ALA A 329 12.17 9.42 12.40
N GLY A 330 11.72 10.65 12.72
CA GLY A 330 11.39 11.68 11.73
C GLY A 330 10.13 11.42 10.91
N THR A 331 9.32 10.43 11.28
CA THR A 331 8.04 10.13 10.61
C THR A 331 6.86 10.66 11.44
N LYS A 332 5.69 10.73 10.80
CA LYS A 332 4.39 10.97 11.46
C LYS A 332 3.69 9.69 11.92
N TYR A 333 4.29 8.53 11.64
CA TYR A 333 3.68 7.23 11.92
C TYR A 333 3.86 6.84 13.38
N THR A 334 2.95 5.99 13.85
CA THR A 334 3.00 5.36 15.18
C THR A 334 2.81 3.85 15.04
N PHE A 335 3.41 3.09 15.96
CA PHE A 335 3.03 1.68 16.09
C PHE A 335 1.68 1.57 16.78
N ASP A 336 0.93 0.54 16.42
CA ASP A 336 -0.23 0.12 17.20
C ASP A 336 0.20 -0.51 18.54
N GLU A 337 -0.76 -1.04 19.30
CA GLU A 337 -0.53 -1.65 20.61
C GLU A 337 0.43 -2.86 20.60
N THR A 338 0.68 -3.44 19.43
CA THR A 338 1.64 -4.55 19.28
C THR A 338 3.09 -4.12 19.27
N GLY A 339 3.35 -2.84 19.01
CA GLY A 339 4.69 -2.28 18.82
C GLY A 339 5.40 -2.76 17.56
N LYS A 340 4.68 -3.40 16.62
CA LYS A 340 5.22 -4.00 15.39
C LYS A 340 4.52 -3.55 14.13
N VAL A 341 3.30 -3.01 14.23
CA VAL A 341 2.45 -2.68 13.09
C VAL A 341 2.26 -1.17 12.99
N ILE A 342 2.51 -0.62 11.82
CA ILE A 342 2.12 0.73 11.42
C ILE A 342 0.82 0.58 10.65
N ARG A 343 -0.25 1.29 11.04
CA ARG A 343 -1.52 1.29 10.31
C ARG A 343 -1.68 2.59 9.55
N LEU A 344 -1.61 2.49 8.23
CA LEU A 344 -1.86 3.62 7.35
C LEU A 344 -3.37 3.88 7.27
N PRO A 345 -3.81 5.14 7.42
CA PRO A 345 -5.23 5.48 7.38
C PRO A 345 -5.78 5.46 5.96
N TYR A 346 -7.08 5.23 5.88
CA TYR A 346 -7.89 5.48 4.69
C TYR A 346 -8.55 6.85 4.75
N TYR A 347 -8.94 7.38 3.60
CA TYR A 347 -9.58 8.68 3.50
C TYR A 347 -10.84 8.59 2.63
N GLU A 348 -11.81 9.42 2.92
CA GLU A 348 -12.97 9.61 2.05
C GLU A 348 -12.54 10.31 0.76
N TYR A 349 -12.87 9.72 -0.40
CA TYR A 349 -12.68 10.42 -1.67
C TYR A 349 -13.79 11.47 -1.83
N LYS A 350 -13.39 12.72 -2.02
CA LYS A 350 -14.28 13.86 -2.32
C LYS A 350 -13.83 14.49 -3.62
N GLU A 351 -14.79 14.73 -4.52
CA GLU A 351 -14.54 15.50 -5.74
C GLU A 351 -14.22 16.96 -5.41
#